data_b30afeddc19a2ae2d88306ca880db024
#
_entry.id   b30afeddc19a2ae2d88306ca880db024
#
_cell.length_a   1.000
_cell.length_b   1.000
_cell.length_c   1.000
_cell.angle_alpha   90.00
_cell.angle_beta   90.00
_cell.angle_gamma   90.00
#
_symmetry.space_group_name_H-M   'P 1'
#
loop_
_entity.id
_entity.type
_entity.pdbx_description
1 polymer ?
#
loop_
_entity_poly.entity_id
_entity_poly.type
_entity_poly.pdbx_seq_one_letter_code
_entity_poly.pdbx_strand_id
1 'polypeptide(L)' 'MAEKEEKVEFEGEVLGSFRAGMYRVGLDNGHETLAYTSGRMRRYRIRINPGDRVKVELSPYDLNRGRIVFRNR' A
#
# COMPACT_ATOMS: atom_id res chain seq x y z
N MET A 1 11.21 -14.42 -22.41
CA MET A 1 9.99 -14.07 -21.90
C MET A 1 10.05 -13.45 -20.52
N ALA A 2 9.33 -12.43 -20.35
CA ALA A 2 9.40 -11.76 -19.11
C ALA A 2 8.66 -12.51 -18.06
N GLU A 3 9.26 -12.65 -16.92
CA GLU A 3 8.58 -13.22 -15.84
C GLU A 3 7.70 -12.24 -15.22
N LYS A 4 6.47 -12.61 -14.99
CA LYS A 4 5.60 -11.77 -14.25
C LYS A 4 5.96 -11.85 -12.84
N GLU A 5 6.27 -10.72 -12.27
CA GLU A 5 6.45 -10.66 -10.85
C GLU A 5 5.12 -10.86 -10.24
N GLU A 6 4.99 -11.83 -9.41
CA GLU A 6 3.75 -12.06 -8.73
C GLU A 6 3.65 -11.10 -7.60
N LYS A 7 2.58 -10.32 -7.58
CA LYS A 7 2.33 -9.42 -6.49
C LYS A 7 1.10 -9.89 -5.76
N VAL A 8 1.15 -9.81 -4.45
CA VAL A 8 0.05 -10.25 -3.62
C VAL A 8 -0.61 -9.02 -3.05
N GLU A 9 -1.91 -8.97 -3.10
CA GLU A 9 -2.67 -7.86 -2.57
C GLU A 9 -3.19 -8.20 -1.20
N PHE A 10 -3.04 -7.25 -0.29
CA PHE A 10 -3.57 -7.38 1.05
C PHE A 10 -4.40 -6.16 1.36
N GLU A 11 -5.35 -6.31 2.24
CA GLU A 11 -6.09 -5.18 2.76
C GLU A 11 -5.56 -4.81 4.10
N GLY A 12 -5.61 -3.54 4.41
CA GLY A 12 -5.15 -3.07 5.68
C GLY A 12 -5.66 -1.68 6.00
N GLU A 13 -5.23 -1.19 7.13
CA GLU A 13 -5.63 0.12 7.61
C GLU A 13 -4.41 1.01 7.70
N VAL A 14 -4.56 2.25 7.25
CA VAL A 14 -3.48 3.22 7.32
C VAL A 14 -3.31 3.63 8.77
N LEU A 15 -2.12 3.44 9.31
CA LEU A 15 -1.83 3.75 10.70
C LEU A 15 -1.21 5.12 10.85
N GLY A 16 -0.50 5.59 9.84
CA GLY A 16 0.11 6.89 9.91
C GLY A 16 0.75 7.26 8.59
N SER A 17 1.19 8.50 8.48
CA SER A 17 1.84 8.95 7.27
C SER A 17 3.23 9.47 7.59
N PHE A 18 4.13 9.30 6.64
CA PHE A 18 5.47 9.82 6.74
C PHE A 18 5.70 10.78 5.60
N ARG A 19 6.87 11.37 5.56
CA ARG A 19 7.23 12.25 4.48
C ARG A 19 7.29 11.51 3.17
N ALA A 20 7.21 12.25 2.09
CA ALA A 20 7.40 11.75 0.72
C ALA A 20 6.35 10.73 0.30
N GLY A 21 5.15 10.87 0.83
CA GLY A 21 4.06 10.02 0.36
C GLY A 21 4.12 8.58 0.83
N MET A 22 4.84 8.34 1.92
CA MET A 22 4.92 7.02 2.50
C MET A 22 3.93 6.90 3.64
N TYR A 23 3.38 5.70 3.79
CA TYR A 23 2.37 5.45 4.82
C TYR A 23 2.69 4.15 5.52
N ARG A 24 2.40 4.11 6.80
CA ARG A 24 2.49 2.87 7.54
C ARG A 24 1.12 2.22 7.53
N VAL A 25 1.07 0.98 7.10
CA VAL A 25 -0.19 0.26 6.94
C VAL A 25 -0.14 -1.00 7.76
N GLY A 26 -1.14 -1.20 8.60
CA GLY A 26 -1.30 -2.46 9.31
C GLY A 26 -2.18 -3.38 8.51
N LEU A 27 -1.60 -4.45 8.02
CA LEU A 27 -2.32 -5.39 7.19
C LEU A 27 -3.20 -6.27 8.05
N ASP A 28 -4.27 -6.77 7.46
CA ASP A 28 -5.24 -7.57 8.20
C ASP A 28 -4.64 -8.87 8.71
N ASN A 29 -3.54 -9.32 8.12
CA ASN A 29 -2.86 -10.52 8.62
C ASN A 29 -1.93 -10.23 9.80
N GLY A 30 -1.91 -9.00 10.30
CA GLY A 30 -1.09 -8.64 11.44
C GLY A 30 0.28 -8.08 11.11
N HIS A 31 0.66 -8.10 9.85
CA HIS A 31 1.96 -7.58 9.43
C HIS A 31 1.84 -6.09 9.15
N GLU A 32 2.87 -5.32 9.50
CA GLU A 32 2.91 -3.89 9.16
C GLU A 32 3.89 -3.69 8.03
N THR A 33 3.53 -2.80 7.12
CA THR A 33 4.37 -2.51 5.99
C THR A 33 4.42 -1.01 5.77
N LEU A 34 5.48 -0.55 5.12
CA LEU A 34 5.54 0.81 4.62
C LEU A 34 5.09 0.78 3.18
N ALA A 35 4.18 1.67 2.85
CA ALA A 35 3.62 1.68 1.51
C ALA A 35 3.63 3.08 0.95
N TYR A 36 3.80 3.19 -0.34
CA TYR A 36 3.70 4.45 -1.04
C TYR A 36 2.51 4.38 -1.98
N THR A 37 1.99 5.55 -2.35
CA THR A 37 0.84 5.57 -3.25
C THR A 37 1.28 5.25 -4.67
N SER A 38 0.44 4.54 -5.38
CA SER A 38 0.72 4.22 -6.78
C SER A 38 0.70 5.50 -7.60
N GLY A 39 1.31 5.44 -8.78
CA GLY A 39 1.31 6.59 -9.67
C GLY A 39 -0.09 7.02 -10.05
N ARG A 40 -0.99 6.05 -10.22
CA ARG A 40 -2.37 6.34 -10.54
C ARG A 40 -3.04 7.16 -9.43
N MET A 41 -2.83 6.76 -8.19
CA MET A 41 -3.45 7.47 -7.08
C MET A 41 -2.91 8.87 -6.94
N ARG A 42 -1.61 9.06 -7.18
CA ARG A 42 -1.04 10.40 -7.17
C ARG A 42 -1.58 11.24 -8.30
N ARG A 43 -1.74 10.64 -9.45
CA ARG A 43 -2.25 11.34 -10.61
C ARG A 43 -3.65 11.87 -10.38
N TYR A 44 -4.49 11.10 -9.70
CA TYR A 44 -5.85 11.52 -9.43
C TYR A 44 -6.01 12.19 -8.07
N ARG A 45 -4.89 12.46 -7.41
CA ARG A 45 -4.86 13.19 -6.14
C ARG A 45 -5.74 12.57 -5.07
N ILE A 46 -5.71 11.25 -5.02
CA ILE A 46 -6.48 10.54 -4.02
C ILE A 46 -5.77 10.68 -2.68
N ARG A 47 -6.48 11.20 -1.69
CA ARG A 47 -5.91 11.41 -0.39
C ARG A 47 -6.00 10.16 0.46
N ILE A 48 -4.93 9.92 1.19
CA ILE A 48 -4.88 8.80 2.13
C ILE A 48 -4.72 9.37 3.51
N ASN A 49 -5.60 8.99 4.41
CA ASN A 49 -5.57 9.47 5.79
C ASN A 49 -5.47 8.31 6.75
N PRO A 50 -4.92 8.53 7.95
CA PRO A 50 -4.92 7.46 8.96
C PRO A 50 -6.35 6.98 9.21
N GLY A 51 -6.51 5.69 9.34
CA GLY A 51 -7.81 5.07 9.50
C GLY A 51 -8.45 4.61 8.22
N ASP A 52 -7.94 5.03 7.07
CA ASP A 52 -8.51 4.60 5.79
C ASP A 52 -8.19 3.14 5.54
N ARG A 53 -9.14 2.45 4.95
CA ARG A 53 -8.92 1.08 4.50
C ARG A 53 -8.35 1.13 3.09
N VAL A 54 -7.28 0.39 2.87
CA VAL A 54 -6.59 0.42 1.58
C VAL A 54 -6.23 -0.99 1.15
N LYS A 55 -5.98 -1.14 -0.14
CA LYS A 55 -5.38 -2.33 -0.69
C LYS A 55 -3.94 -2.03 -1.00
N VAL A 56 -3.05 -2.92 -0.60
CA VAL A 56 -1.62 -2.76 -0.78
C VAL A 56 -1.10 -3.94 -1.55
N GLU A 57 -0.32 -3.67 -2.59
CA GLU A 57 0.41 -4.70 -3.31
C GLU A 57 1.77 -4.88 -2.68
N LEU A 58 2.12 -6.12 -2.39
CA LEU A 58 3.42 -6.44 -1.86
C LEU A 58 4.11 -7.42 -2.78
N SER A 59 5.42 -7.26 -2.90
CA SER A 59 6.23 -8.26 -3.58
C SER A 59 6.46 -9.41 -2.62
N PRO A 60 6.38 -10.65 -3.08
CA PRO A 60 6.72 -11.77 -2.19
C PRO A 60 8.17 -11.73 -1.74
N TYR A 61 9.01 -10.96 -2.41
CA TYR A 61 10.41 -10.86 -2.06
C TYR A 61 10.68 -9.76 -1.04
N ASP A 62 9.72 -8.87 -0.80
CA ASP A 62 9.93 -7.79 0.16
C ASP A 62 8.59 -7.40 0.76
N LEU A 63 8.24 -8.04 1.85
CA LEU A 63 6.94 -7.79 2.48
C LEU A 63 6.95 -6.55 3.36
N ASN A 64 8.10 -5.89 3.49
CA ASN A 64 8.18 -4.69 4.31
C ASN A 64 7.87 -3.44 3.53
N ARG A 65 7.77 -3.53 2.23
CA ARG A 65 7.47 -2.39 1.39
C ARG A 65 6.36 -2.74 0.44
N GLY A 66 5.43 -1.82 0.26
CA GLY A 66 4.31 -2.08 -0.60
C GLY A 66 3.89 -0.84 -1.34
N ARG A 67 2.88 -0.99 -2.16
CA ARG A 67 2.31 0.09 -2.92
C ARG A 67 0.81 0.09 -2.70
N ILE A 68 0.27 1.23 -2.27
CA ILE A 68 -1.16 1.36 -2.11
C ILE A 68 -1.75 1.53 -3.50
N VAL A 69 -2.64 0.62 -3.86
CA VAL A 69 -3.23 0.62 -5.20
C VAL A 69 -4.69 1.00 -5.19
N PHE A 70 -5.30 1.01 -4.01
CA PHE A 70 -6.72 1.31 -3.95
C PHE A 70 -7.08 1.76 -2.54
N ARG A 71 -7.94 2.74 -2.44
CA ARG A 71 -8.45 3.20 -1.15
C ARG A 71 -9.92 2.83 -1.09
N ASN A 72 -10.28 2.04 -0.09
CA ASN A 72 -11.67 1.69 0.13
C ASN A 72 -12.34 2.81 0.90
N ARG A 73 -13.57 3.04 0.59
CA ARG A 73 -14.33 4.05 1.29
C ARG A 73 -15.08 3.48 2.45
#